data_885e8a73118b7699e33341b2f5256e07
#
_entry.id   885e8a73118b7699e33341b2f5256e07
#
_cell.length_a   1.000
_cell.length_b   1.000
_cell.length_c   1.000
_cell.angle_alpha   90.00
_cell.angle_beta   90.00
_cell.angle_gamma   90.00
#
_symmetry.space_group_name_H-M   'P 1'
#
loop_
_entity.id
_entity.type
_entity.pdbx_description
1 polymer ?
#
loop_
_entity_poly.entity_id
_entity_poly.type
_entity_poly.pdbx_seq_one_letter_code
_entity_poly.pdbx_strand_id
1 'polypeptide(L)'
;MTDDKNYSERAIQLVEDNLVMSNATGFRCGGPGAPIALMEPEKLRAEDLAKYEGSGFNVGNGMTGSVGPDHFACFLRAFNGWNAAFAANESLLMRVDCAADIDRAVETGRLGLFVGSHGAEHFRTLDDIDTFFEIGQRHAILINYVQNLIGSGFLESQDSGLSMFGRSVIKHMNEIGMVVDLAHSSTRTKLDTVSITTKPVMIGHGNCFALNPIIDNDSDEVIKAVAETGGLIGVAALRRLVVAEGPATLDDFLDHIDHCVSLVGVEHVALGLDAPIEGWDSLPLEGQPKQPAFMAQIYNEGGKVDGALGKMDIPEITHTRGIFEITDGLIGRGYSDDDIRAILGGSLKRVLTEIWSV
;
A
#
# COMPACT_ATOMS: atom_id res chain seq x y z
N MET A 1 9.68 -0.58 -24.55
CA MET A 1 10.68 -1.61 -24.85
C MET A 1 10.07 -2.90 -24.37
N THR A 2 9.76 -3.84 -25.26
CA THR A 2 9.29 -5.18 -24.90
C THR A 2 10.45 -5.87 -24.21
N ASP A 3 10.25 -6.17 -22.94
CA ASP A 3 11.25 -6.83 -22.10
C ASP A 3 11.40 -8.28 -22.59
N ASP A 4 12.47 -8.57 -23.35
CA ASP A 4 12.89 -9.92 -23.74
C ASP A 4 13.57 -10.66 -22.55
N LYS A 5 13.29 -10.26 -21.30
CA LYS A 5 13.85 -10.93 -20.14
C LYS A 5 13.16 -12.27 -19.95
N ASN A 6 13.92 -13.35 -19.98
CA ASN A 6 13.42 -14.70 -19.73
C ASN A 6 13.35 -14.93 -18.22
N TYR A 7 12.15 -14.94 -17.69
CA TYR A 7 11.88 -15.41 -16.31
C TYR A 7 11.94 -16.95 -16.26
N SER A 8 12.20 -17.51 -15.09
CA SER A 8 12.14 -18.95 -14.92
C SER A 8 10.71 -19.46 -15.15
N GLU A 9 10.58 -20.66 -15.72
CA GLU A 9 9.26 -21.29 -15.90
C GLU A 9 8.49 -21.39 -14.55
N ARG A 10 9.23 -21.63 -13.46
CA ARG A 10 8.67 -21.69 -12.10
C ARG A 10 8.10 -20.34 -11.67
N ALA A 11 8.79 -19.22 -11.92
CA ALA A 11 8.28 -17.88 -11.60
C ALA A 11 7.05 -17.55 -12.42
N ILE A 12 7.06 -17.84 -13.72
CA ILE A 12 5.90 -17.64 -14.60
C ILE A 12 4.70 -18.42 -14.06
N GLN A 13 4.85 -19.71 -13.76
CA GLN A 13 3.77 -20.54 -13.23
C GLN A 13 3.26 -20.03 -11.88
N LEU A 14 4.16 -19.63 -10.96
CA LEU A 14 3.77 -19.11 -9.64
C LEU A 14 2.98 -17.80 -9.73
N VAL A 15 3.28 -16.95 -10.69
CA VAL A 15 2.56 -15.68 -10.89
C VAL A 15 1.24 -15.90 -11.62
N GLU A 16 1.23 -16.68 -12.72
CA GLU A 16 0.07 -16.82 -13.59
C GLU A 16 -1.03 -17.72 -12.99
N ASP A 17 -0.64 -18.75 -12.22
CA ASP A 17 -1.57 -19.71 -11.64
C ASP A 17 -2.07 -19.34 -10.22
N ASN A 18 -1.57 -18.24 -9.64
CA ASN A 18 -1.87 -17.88 -8.26
C ASN A 18 -2.32 -16.43 -8.11
N LEU A 19 -2.89 -16.15 -6.94
CA LEU A 19 -3.31 -14.81 -6.56
C LEU A 19 -2.11 -13.90 -6.31
N VAL A 20 -2.06 -12.78 -7.02
CA VAL A 20 -1.10 -11.70 -6.79
C VAL A 20 -1.83 -10.45 -6.33
N MET A 21 -1.50 -9.98 -5.12
CA MET A 21 -2.07 -8.81 -4.50
C MET A 21 -0.97 -7.89 -3.97
N SER A 22 -1.20 -6.59 -4.05
CA SER A 22 -0.38 -5.60 -3.36
C SER A 22 -1.24 -4.54 -2.71
N ASN A 23 -0.89 -4.16 -1.49
CA ASN A 23 -1.39 -2.93 -0.89
C ASN A 23 -0.63 -1.72 -1.43
N ALA A 24 -1.24 -0.53 -1.35
CA ALA A 24 -0.66 0.74 -1.83
C ALA A 24 -0.16 0.67 -3.29
N THR A 25 -0.95 0.06 -4.18
CA THR A 25 -0.66 0.05 -5.61
C THR A 25 -1.16 1.34 -6.24
N GLY A 26 -0.25 2.14 -6.77
CA GLY A 26 -0.58 3.40 -7.43
C GLY A 26 -1.17 3.18 -8.84
N PHE A 27 -2.23 3.90 -9.16
CA PHE A 27 -2.78 3.95 -10.53
C PHE A 27 -2.54 5.32 -11.13
N ARG A 28 -2.16 5.36 -12.39
CA ARG A 28 -2.07 6.60 -13.16
C ARG A 28 -3.26 6.74 -14.07
N CYS A 29 -3.86 7.91 -14.06
CA CYS A 29 -4.96 8.25 -14.94
C CYS A 29 -4.52 9.28 -15.98
N GLY A 30 -4.92 9.06 -17.23
CA GLY A 30 -4.87 10.11 -18.24
C GLY A 30 -3.58 10.24 -19.05
N GLY A 31 -2.70 9.24 -19.07
CA GLY A 31 -1.51 9.20 -19.94
C GLY A 31 -0.28 9.94 -19.39
N PRO A 32 0.78 10.10 -20.20
CA PRO A 32 2.04 10.69 -19.74
C PRO A 32 1.85 12.09 -19.16
N GLY A 33 2.31 12.30 -17.92
CA GLY A 33 2.20 13.60 -17.23
C GLY A 33 0.89 13.83 -16.47
N ALA A 34 -0.05 12.89 -16.50
CA ALA A 34 -1.28 13.01 -15.74
C ALA A 34 -1.04 12.77 -14.23
N PRO A 35 -1.85 13.38 -13.34
CA PRO A 35 -1.79 13.13 -11.93
C PRO A 35 -2.12 11.66 -11.62
N ILE A 36 -1.62 11.17 -10.49
CA ILE A 36 -1.96 9.84 -9.99
C ILE A 36 -3.47 9.78 -9.71
N ALA A 37 -4.09 8.62 -9.94
CA ALA A 37 -5.52 8.38 -9.69
C ALA A 37 -6.00 8.64 -8.26
N LEU A 38 -5.08 8.87 -7.32
CA LEU A 38 -5.38 9.21 -5.93
C LEU A 38 -6.41 10.34 -5.77
N MET A 39 -6.45 11.27 -6.73
CA MET A 39 -7.25 12.49 -6.62
C MET A 39 -8.42 12.55 -7.60
N GLU A 40 -8.31 11.92 -8.74
CA GLU A 40 -9.26 12.00 -9.84
C GLU A 40 -9.44 10.63 -10.51
N PRO A 41 -9.87 9.59 -9.75
CA PRO A 41 -9.98 8.23 -10.26
C PRO A 41 -11.00 8.10 -11.40
N GLU A 42 -11.96 9.04 -11.52
CA GLU A 42 -12.90 9.10 -12.62
C GLU A 42 -12.24 9.35 -14.00
N LYS A 43 -10.97 9.74 -14.01
CA LYS A 43 -10.18 9.90 -15.24
C LYS A 43 -9.48 8.62 -15.68
N LEU A 44 -9.62 7.51 -14.92
CA LEU A 44 -9.05 6.22 -15.26
C LEU A 44 -9.71 5.68 -16.54
N ARG A 45 -8.88 5.31 -17.51
CA ARG A 45 -9.32 4.86 -18.85
C ARG A 45 -8.92 3.42 -19.07
N ALA A 46 -9.56 2.77 -20.04
CA ALA A 46 -9.22 1.40 -20.43
C ALA A 46 -7.73 1.24 -20.81
N GLU A 47 -7.12 2.24 -21.45
CA GLU A 47 -5.69 2.22 -21.79
C GLU A 47 -4.76 2.30 -20.58
N ASP A 48 -5.20 2.92 -19.49
CA ASP A 48 -4.45 2.94 -18.23
C ASP A 48 -4.51 1.57 -17.54
N LEU A 49 -5.65 0.87 -17.68
CA LEU A 49 -5.85 -0.48 -17.15
C LEU A 49 -5.16 -1.56 -18.00
N ALA A 50 -5.08 -1.36 -19.33
CA ALA A 50 -4.41 -2.29 -20.24
C ALA A 50 -2.92 -2.52 -19.90
N LYS A 51 -2.31 -1.60 -19.16
CA LYS A 51 -0.92 -1.76 -18.68
C LYS A 51 -0.77 -2.88 -17.64
N TYR A 52 -1.86 -3.26 -16.98
CA TYR A 52 -1.90 -4.39 -16.04
C TYR A 52 -2.07 -5.74 -16.74
N GLU A 53 -2.41 -5.74 -18.03
CA GLU A 53 -2.49 -6.98 -18.82
C GLU A 53 -1.09 -7.64 -18.92
N GLY A 54 -0.99 -8.89 -18.50
CA GLY A 54 0.27 -9.63 -18.45
C GLY A 54 1.23 -9.20 -17.33
N SER A 55 0.81 -8.32 -16.42
CA SER A 55 1.61 -7.94 -15.25
C SER A 55 1.62 -9.00 -14.15
N GLY A 56 0.65 -9.89 -14.14
CA GLY A 56 0.41 -10.87 -13.08
C GLY A 56 -0.45 -10.34 -11.92
N PHE A 57 -0.70 -9.04 -11.81
CA PHE A 57 -1.55 -8.50 -10.75
C PHE A 57 -3.03 -8.85 -10.92
N ASN A 58 -3.66 -9.33 -9.83
CA ASN A 58 -5.09 -9.63 -9.77
C ASN A 58 -5.86 -8.60 -8.94
N VAL A 59 -5.33 -8.22 -7.76
CA VAL A 59 -6.02 -7.34 -6.83
C VAL A 59 -5.07 -6.31 -6.21
N GLY A 60 -5.51 -5.07 -6.15
CA GLY A 60 -4.76 -3.98 -5.52
C GLY A 60 -5.62 -3.10 -4.63
N ASN A 61 -4.97 -2.13 -3.99
CA ASN A 61 -5.64 -1.09 -3.22
C ASN A 61 -5.79 0.17 -4.08
N GLY A 62 -7.03 0.55 -4.37
CA GLY A 62 -7.36 1.83 -4.99
C GLY A 62 -7.26 2.96 -3.97
N MET A 63 -6.05 3.41 -3.66
CA MET A 63 -5.82 4.47 -2.69
C MET A 63 -6.37 5.82 -3.15
N THR A 64 -6.91 6.58 -2.20
CA THR A 64 -7.27 7.98 -2.40
C THR A 64 -6.51 8.87 -1.42
N GLY A 65 -6.17 10.07 -1.84
CA GLY A 65 -5.57 11.10 -1.00
C GLY A 65 -6.43 12.36 -0.92
N SER A 66 -6.00 13.32 -0.13
CA SER A 66 -6.64 14.64 -0.04
C SER A 66 -5.63 15.74 -0.26
N VAL A 67 -5.99 16.71 -1.10
CA VAL A 67 -5.27 17.98 -1.25
C VAL A 67 -6.22 19.14 -0.99
N GLY A 68 -5.84 19.98 -0.05
CA GLY A 68 -6.59 21.20 0.29
C GLY A 68 -7.20 21.15 1.69
N PRO A 69 -7.87 22.22 2.11
CA PRO A 69 -8.29 22.40 3.50
C PRO A 69 -9.56 21.63 3.87
N ASP A 70 -10.37 21.19 2.90
CA ASP A 70 -11.60 20.42 3.14
C ASP A 70 -11.38 18.95 2.78
N HIS A 71 -10.77 18.22 3.70
CA HIS A 71 -10.47 16.80 3.52
C HIS A 71 -11.72 15.97 3.27
N PHE A 72 -12.83 16.24 3.97
CA PHE A 72 -14.07 15.51 3.79
C PHE A 72 -14.60 15.61 2.36
N ALA A 73 -14.72 16.84 1.82
CA ALA A 73 -15.17 17.04 0.46
C ALA A 73 -14.21 16.44 -0.59
N CYS A 74 -12.89 16.49 -0.34
CA CYS A 74 -11.89 15.89 -1.21
C CYS A 74 -12.05 14.37 -1.27
N PHE A 75 -12.09 13.69 -0.11
CA PHE A 75 -12.27 12.24 -0.06
C PHE A 75 -13.62 11.82 -0.64
N LEU A 76 -14.72 12.52 -0.31
CA LEU A 76 -16.04 12.23 -0.87
C LEU A 76 -16.02 12.27 -2.42
N ARG A 77 -15.35 13.27 -3.00
CA ARG A 77 -15.19 13.37 -4.46
C ARG A 77 -14.39 12.19 -5.01
N ALA A 78 -13.26 11.85 -4.38
CA ALA A 78 -12.39 10.79 -4.84
C ALA A 78 -13.08 9.40 -4.75
N PHE A 79 -13.82 9.10 -3.67
CA PHE A 79 -14.60 7.86 -3.56
C PHE A 79 -15.72 7.78 -4.62
N ASN A 80 -16.42 8.88 -4.87
CA ASN A 80 -17.39 8.94 -5.98
C ASN A 80 -16.69 8.78 -7.35
N GLY A 81 -15.48 9.32 -7.50
CA GLY A 81 -14.65 9.11 -8.69
C GLY A 81 -14.31 7.64 -8.92
N TRP A 82 -13.95 6.90 -7.87
CA TRP A 82 -13.75 5.45 -7.96
C TRP A 82 -15.02 4.71 -8.40
N ASN A 83 -16.18 5.06 -7.83
CA ASN A 83 -17.44 4.48 -8.25
C ASN A 83 -17.74 4.74 -9.73
N ALA A 84 -17.45 5.94 -10.23
CA ALA A 84 -17.56 6.26 -11.63
C ALA A 84 -16.56 5.47 -12.51
N ALA A 85 -15.31 5.28 -12.03
CA ALA A 85 -14.28 4.50 -12.73
C ALA A 85 -14.70 3.02 -12.86
N PHE A 86 -15.23 2.40 -11.80
CA PHE A 86 -15.75 1.03 -11.84
C PHE A 86 -16.90 0.90 -12.86
N ALA A 87 -17.86 1.84 -12.86
CA ALA A 87 -18.97 1.81 -13.78
C ALA A 87 -18.54 2.01 -15.25
N ALA A 88 -17.54 2.86 -15.50
CA ALA A 88 -17.03 3.13 -16.83
C ALA A 88 -16.17 1.99 -17.40
N ASN A 89 -15.57 1.16 -16.56
CA ASN A 89 -14.61 0.12 -16.95
C ASN A 89 -15.02 -1.27 -16.46
N GLU A 90 -16.30 -1.58 -16.34
CA GLU A 90 -16.84 -2.80 -15.73
C GLU A 90 -16.33 -4.11 -16.32
N SER A 91 -15.87 -4.11 -17.58
CA SER A 91 -15.30 -5.27 -18.25
C SER A 91 -13.84 -5.56 -17.85
N LEU A 92 -13.13 -4.57 -17.32
CA LEU A 92 -11.70 -4.65 -16.97
C LEU A 92 -11.43 -4.53 -15.47
N LEU A 93 -12.30 -3.79 -14.78
CA LEU A 93 -12.12 -3.39 -13.40
C LEU A 93 -13.32 -3.81 -12.55
N MET A 94 -13.08 -4.23 -11.31
CA MET A 94 -14.16 -4.48 -10.36
C MET A 94 -13.81 -4.00 -8.96
N ARG A 95 -14.83 -3.56 -8.23
CA ARG A 95 -14.69 -3.22 -6.82
C ARG A 95 -14.68 -4.50 -5.98
N VAL A 96 -13.77 -4.52 -5.01
CA VAL A 96 -13.62 -5.58 -4.02
C VAL A 96 -14.13 -5.05 -2.68
N ASP A 97 -15.28 -5.50 -2.25
CA ASP A 97 -15.91 -5.09 -1.00
C ASP A 97 -15.83 -6.17 0.10
N CYS A 98 -15.55 -7.41 -0.28
CA CYS A 98 -15.43 -8.56 0.61
C CYS A 98 -14.47 -9.63 0.03
N ALA A 99 -14.14 -10.63 0.84
CA ALA A 99 -13.20 -11.69 0.44
C ALA A 99 -13.65 -12.47 -0.82
N ALA A 100 -14.94 -12.69 -1.01
CA ALA A 100 -15.46 -13.37 -2.20
C ALA A 100 -15.24 -12.59 -3.51
N ASP A 101 -15.11 -11.25 -3.41
CA ASP A 101 -14.81 -10.42 -4.57
C ASP A 101 -13.38 -10.58 -5.05
N ILE A 102 -12.45 -10.94 -4.14
CA ILE A 102 -11.06 -11.28 -4.49
C ILE A 102 -11.05 -12.50 -5.41
N ASP A 103 -11.77 -13.56 -5.03
CA ASP A 103 -11.86 -14.78 -5.85
C ASP A 103 -12.54 -14.50 -7.18
N ARG A 104 -13.61 -13.69 -7.17
CA ARG A 104 -14.32 -13.30 -8.39
C ARG A 104 -13.46 -12.46 -9.33
N ALA A 105 -12.54 -11.61 -8.82
CA ALA A 105 -11.60 -10.86 -9.65
C ALA A 105 -10.68 -11.83 -10.43
N VAL A 106 -10.11 -12.83 -9.75
CA VAL A 106 -9.28 -13.86 -10.36
C VAL A 106 -10.09 -14.68 -11.38
N GLU A 107 -11.27 -15.19 -11.00
CA GLU A 107 -12.13 -16.01 -11.87
C GLU A 107 -12.56 -15.29 -13.15
N THR A 108 -12.79 -13.98 -13.08
CA THR A 108 -13.26 -13.19 -14.23
C THR A 108 -12.13 -12.53 -15.01
N GLY A 109 -10.87 -12.62 -14.55
CA GLY A 109 -9.72 -11.98 -15.16
C GLY A 109 -9.78 -10.46 -15.13
N ARG A 110 -10.59 -9.85 -14.22
CA ARG A 110 -10.67 -8.42 -14.01
C ARG A 110 -9.72 -7.99 -12.92
N LEU A 111 -9.15 -6.79 -13.06
CA LEU A 111 -8.39 -6.19 -11.98
C LEU A 111 -9.35 -5.80 -10.84
N GLY A 112 -9.17 -6.42 -9.68
CA GLY A 112 -9.94 -6.11 -8.47
C GLY A 112 -9.30 -4.97 -7.69
N LEU A 113 -10.11 -4.00 -7.22
CA LEU A 113 -9.62 -2.95 -6.32
C LEU A 113 -10.52 -2.82 -5.09
N PHE A 114 -9.92 -2.97 -3.90
CA PHE A 114 -10.54 -2.46 -2.69
C PHE A 114 -10.13 -1.01 -2.49
N VAL A 115 -11.09 -0.14 -2.19
CA VAL A 115 -10.83 1.30 -2.13
C VAL A 115 -10.46 1.72 -0.71
N GLY A 116 -9.36 2.47 -0.60
CA GLY A 116 -8.82 2.96 0.65
C GLY A 116 -8.47 4.44 0.65
N SER A 117 -8.15 4.96 1.82
CA SER A 117 -7.69 6.32 1.99
C SER A 117 -6.26 6.39 2.50
N HIS A 118 -5.48 7.32 1.95
CA HIS A 118 -4.14 7.68 2.40
C HIS A 118 -4.24 8.84 3.39
N GLY A 119 -4.52 8.49 4.63
CA GLY A 119 -4.93 9.38 5.70
C GLY A 119 -6.43 9.27 6.01
N ALA A 120 -6.82 9.58 7.24
CA ALA A 120 -8.20 9.51 7.72
C ALA A 120 -8.70 10.86 8.26
N GLU A 121 -8.23 11.97 7.69
CA GLU A 121 -8.59 13.33 8.07
C GLU A 121 -10.08 13.65 7.80
N HIS A 122 -10.73 12.84 6.98
CA HIS A 122 -12.17 12.93 6.68
C HIS A 122 -13.05 12.34 7.78
N PHE A 123 -12.51 11.55 8.71
CA PHE A 123 -13.22 11.04 9.87
C PHE A 123 -13.26 12.11 10.97
N ARG A 124 -14.29 12.96 10.97
CA ARG A 124 -14.52 14.03 11.94
C ARG A 124 -15.44 13.57 13.08
N THR A 125 -16.28 12.57 12.76
CA THR A 125 -17.22 11.87 13.66
C THR A 125 -17.22 10.38 13.31
N LEU A 126 -17.81 9.54 14.15
CA LEU A 126 -17.98 8.12 13.83
C LEU A 126 -18.96 7.91 12.67
N ASP A 127 -19.99 8.73 12.55
CA ASP A 127 -20.95 8.69 11.44
C ASP A 127 -20.28 8.96 10.07
N ASP A 128 -19.19 9.72 10.05
CA ASP A 128 -18.41 9.90 8.83
C ASP A 128 -17.81 8.56 8.36
N ILE A 129 -17.39 7.69 9.28
CA ILE A 129 -16.82 6.37 8.96
C ILE A 129 -17.89 5.51 8.28
N ASP A 130 -19.10 5.47 8.84
CA ASP A 130 -20.23 4.75 8.24
C ASP A 130 -20.56 5.28 6.85
N THR A 131 -20.58 6.60 6.69
CA THR A 131 -20.82 7.26 5.39
C THR A 131 -19.83 6.81 4.34
N PHE A 132 -18.52 6.79 4.67
CA PHE A 132 -17.49 6.37 3.72
C PHE A 132 -17.49 4.86 3.48
N PHE A 133 -17.80 4.05 4.51
CA PHE A 133 -17.96 2.60 4.35
C PHE A 133 -19.12 2.26 3.40
N GLU A 134 -20.25 2.94 3.52
CA GLU A 134 -21.43 2.76 2.65
C GLU A 134 -21.16 3.10 1.18
N ILE A 135 -20.31 4.12 0.91
CA ILE A 135 -19.92 4.45 -0.48
C ILE A 135 -18.76 3.61 -1.02
N GLY A 136 -18.24 2.66 -0.23
CA GLY A 136 -17.30 1.63 -0.68
C GLY A 136 -15.90 1.73 -0.11
N GLN A 137 -15.62 2.57 0.89
CA GLN A 137 -14.33 2.52 1.57
C GLN A 137 -14.20 1.22 2.37
N ARG A 138 -13.07 0.53 2.22
CA ARG A 138 -12.77 -0.73 2.93
C ARG A 138 -11.47 -0.68 3.71
N HIS A 139 -10.70 0.37 3.54
CA HIS A 139 -9.37 0.51 4.09
C HIS A 139 -9.09 1.98 4.43
N ALA A 140 -8.39 2.24 5.54
CA ALA A 140 -7.87 3.56 5.84
C ALA A 140 -6.48 3.49 6.47
N ILE A 141 -5.52 4.20 5.89
CA ILE A 141 -4.33 4.63 6.62
C ILE A 141 -4.80 5.69 7.62
N LEU A 142 -4.50 5.47 8.90
CA LEU A 142 -5.01 6.35 9.96
C LEU A 142 -4.44 7.76 9.89
N ILE A 143 -3.16 7.86 9.61
CA ILE A 143 -2.37 9.09 9.71
C ILE A 143 -1.54 9.26 8.44
N ASN A 144 -1.57 10.45 7.86
CA ASN A 144 -0.73 10.79 6.72
C ASN A 144 0.40 11.72 7.15
N TYR A 145 1.50 11.17 7.67
CA TYR A 145 2.75 11.80 8.13
C TYR A 145 2.63 12.67 9.39
N VAL A 146 1.65 13.58 9.47
CA VAL A 146 1.47 14.54 10.55
C VAL A 146 0.26 14.19 11.41
N GLN A 147 0.18 14.79 12.59
CA GLN A 147 -0.95 14.60 13.52
C GLN A 147 -2.28 15.00 12.88
N ASN A 148 -3.30 14.17 13.11
CA ASN A 148 -4.69 14.48 12.83
C ASN A 148 -5.57 14.25 14.10
N LEU A 149 -6.90 14.19 13.95
CA LEU A 149 -7.81 13.95 15.10
C LEU A 149 -7.62 12.57 15.74
N ILE A 150 -7.06 11.60 15.02
CA ILE A 150 -6.93 10.20 15.46
C ILE A 150 -5.66 10.02 16.29
N GLY A 151 -4.53 10.58 15.88
CA GLY A 151 -3.27 10.40 16.58
C GLY A 151 -2.09 11.11 15.92
N SER A 152 -0.89 10.79 16.36
CA SER A 152 0.37 11.34 15.87
C SER A 152 0.90 10.57 14.69
N GLY A 153 1.38 11.28 13.66
CA GLY A 153 2.18 10.74 12.57
C GLY A 153 3.67 10.68 12.93
N PHE A 154 4.47 10.01 12.10
CA PHE A 154 5.91 9.84 12.37
C PHE A 154 6.71 11.15 12.30
N LEU A 155 6.15 12.22 11.69
CA LEU A 155 6.81 13.52 11.59
C LEU A 155 6.62 14.43 12.80
N GLU A 156 5.75 14.03 13.73
CA GLU A 156 5.55 14.85 14.90
C GLU A 156 6.76 14.83 15.83
N SER A 157 7.22 16.02 16.23
CA SER A 157 8.31 16.18 17.18
C SER A 157 7.98 15.62 18.57
N GLN A 158 6.69 15.51 18.90
CA GLN A 158 6.19 14.87 20.11
C GLN A 158 5.16 13.81 19.75
N ASP A 159 5.55 12.56 19.94
CA ASP A 159 4.67 11.42 19.73
C ASP A 159 3.68 11.26 20.90
N SER A 160 2.46 11.72 20.71
CA SER A 160 1.38 11.63 21.71
C SER A 160 0.57 10.32 21.62
N GLY A 161 0.80 9.50 20.59
CA GLY A 161 0.04 8.27 20.34
C GLY A 161 -1.41 8.55 19.90
N LEU A 162 -2.31 7.60 20.19
CA LEU A 162 -3.73 7.72 19.87
C LEU A 162 -4.45 8.74 20.76
N SER A 163 -5.28 9.57 20.14
CA SER A 163 -6.25 10.40 20.86
C SER A 163 -7.41 9.57 21.42
N MET A 164 -8.26 10.16 22.30
CA MET A 164 -9.49 9.51 22.74
C MET A 164 -10.46 9.26 21.57
N PHE A 165 -10.52 10.20 20.61
CA PHE A 165 -11.31 10.01 19.39
C PHE A 165 -10.73 8.87 18.54
N GLY A 166 -9.40 8.81 18.38
CA GLY A 166 -8.72 7.73 17.66
C GLY A 166 -9.05 6.34 18.22
N ARG A 167 -9.10 6.20 19.55
CA ARG A 167 -9.54 4.94 20.19
C ARG A 167 -10.96 4.54 19.79
N SER A 168 -11.87 5.51 19.71
CA SER A 168 -13.24 5.26 19.26
C SER A 168 -13.31 4.91 17.78
N VAL A 169 -12.48 5.54 16.94
CA VAL A 169 -12.34 5.24 15.51
C VAL A 169 -11.88 3.79 15.31
N ILE A 170 -10.81 3.35 15.99
CA ILE A 170 -10.30 1.97 15.88
C ILE A 170 -11.38 0.95 16.24
N LYS A 171 -12.06 1.19 17.37
CA LYS A 171 -13.14 0.29 17.80
C LYS A 171 -14.25 0.20 16.74
N HIS A 172 -14.71 1.34 16.22
CA HIS A 172 -15.77 1.39 15.22
C HIS A 172 -15.36 0.73 13.90
N MET A 173 -14.13 0.99 13.43
CA MET A 173 -13.59 0.32 12.23
C MET A 173 -13.54 -1.20 12.38
N ASN A 174 -13.15 -1.70 13.58
CA ASN A 174 -13.18 -3.14 13.86
C ASN A 174 -14.62 -3.72 13.84
N GLU A 175 -15.59 -2.97 14.35
CA GLU A 175 -17.02 -3.39 14.40
C GLU A 175 -17.63 -3.52 13.01
N ILE A 176 -17.27 -2.63 12.07
CA ILE A 176 -17.84 -2.63 10.71
C ILE A 176 -16.97 -3.37 9.67
N GLY A 177 -15.79 -3.86 10.06
CA GLY A 177 -14.88 -4.55 9.15
C GLY A 177 -14.10 -3.62 8.19
N MET A 178 -13.80 -2.39 8.61
CA MET A 178 -12.89 -1.52 7.85
C MET A 178 -11.44 -1.79 8.26
N VAL A 179 -10.55 -1.96 7.27
CA VAL A 179 -9.12 -2.23 7.51
C VAL A 179 -8.45 -1.02 8.16
N VAL A 180 -7.80 -1.27 9.29
CA VAL A 180 -6.93 -0.31 10.00
C VAL A 180 -5.50 -0.47 9.50
N ASP A 181 -4.99 0.54 8.79
CA ASP A 181 -3.63 0.57 8.27
C ASP A 181 -2.79 1.60 9.04
N LEU A 182 -1.65 1.15 9.55
CA LEU A 182 -0.76 1.89 10.43
C LEU A 182 0.43 2.54 9.71
N ALA A 183 0.52 2.41 8.38
CA ALA A 183 1.55 3.10 7.60
C ALA A 183 1.57 4.60 7.97
N HIS A 184 2.75 5.21 8.04
CA HIS A 184 2.97 6.61 8.40
C HIS A 184 2.55 7.06 9.82
N SER A 185 1.94 6.18 10.59
CA SER A 185 1.66 6.47 12.01
C SER A 185 2.94 6.49 12.83
N SER A 186 2.98 7.28 13.90
CA SER A 186 4.10 7.25 14.85
C SER A 186 4.20 5.90 15.56
N THR A 187 5.38 5.58 16.09
CA THR A 187 5.61 4.33 16.83
C THR A 187 4.59 4.16 17.96
N ARG A 188 4.33 5.22 18.74
CA ARG A 188 3.37 5.14 19.84
C ARG A 188 1.93 4.98 19.35
N THR A 189 1.54 5.66 18.27
CA THR A 189 0.21 5.47 17.65
C THR A 189 0.02 4.02 17.20
N LYS A 190 1.04 3.40 16.59
CA LYS A 190 1.03 1.98 16.19
C LYS A 190 0.84 1.07 17.39
N LEU A 191 1.65 1.21 18.43
CA LEU A 191 1.58 0.38 19.64
C LEU A 191 0.29 0.61 20.43
N ASP A 192 -0.18 1.85 20.56
CA ASP A 192 -1.48 2.16 21.17
C ASP A 192 -2.64 1.48 20.41
N THR A 193 -2.59 1.47 19.05
CA THR A 193 -3.60 0.80 18.22
C THR A 193 -3.59 -0.71 18.43
N VAL A 194 -2.40 -1.33 18.38
CA VAL A 194 -2.23 -2.77 18.66
C VAL A 194 -2.80 -3.14 20.02
N SER A 195 -2.62 -2.30 21.03
CA SER A 195 -3.07 -2.58 22.41
C SER A 195 -4.59 -2.63 22.58
N ILE A 196 -5.36 -2.10 21.62
CA ILE A 196 -6.83 -1.95 21.75
C ILE A 196 -7.62 -2.59 20.61
N THR A 197 -6.96 -2.95 19.51
CA THR A 197 -7.64 -3.58 18.37
C THR A 197 -8.18 -4.95 18.72
N THR A 198 -9.32 -5.31 18.13
CA THR A 198 -9.93 -6.65 18.25
C THR A 198 -9.91 -7.43 16.94
N LYS A 199 -9.39 -6.81 15.89
CA LYS A 199 -9.18 -7.39 14.56
C LYS A 199 -7.71 -7.23 14.17
N PRO A 200 -7.19 -8.00 13.22
CA PRO A 200 -5.88 -7.75 12.65
C PRO A 200 -5.73 -6.31 12.18
N VAL A 201 -4.56 -5.72 12.42
CA VAL A 201 -4.17 -4.43 11.82
C VAL A 201 -3.00 -4.66 10.88
N MET A 202 -2.73 -3.74 9.97
CA MET A 202 -1.62 -3.90 9.04
C MET A 202 -0.74 -2.66 8.98
N ILE A 203 0.53 -2.86 8.64
CA ILE A 203 1.38 -1.83 8.05
C ILE A 203 1.30 -2.07 6.55
N GLY A 204 0.41 -1.37 5.86
CA GLY A 204 0.07 -1.68 4.48
C GLY A 204 1.21 -1.46 3.50
N HIS A 205 2.15 -0.56 3.83
CA HIS A 205 3.44 -0.39 3.20
C HIS A 205 4.45 0.16 4.21
N GLY A 206 5.62 -0.42 4.25
CA GLY A 206 6.69 -0.06 5.18
C GLY A 206 7.88 -0.99 5.06
N ASN A 207 8.98 -0.67 5.72
CA ASN A 207 10.21 -1.44 5.66
C ASN A 207 10.87 -1.53 7.05
N CYS A 208 11.96 -2.27 7.16
CA CYS A 208 12.61 -2.58 8.43
C CYS A 208 13.59 -1.47 8.83
N PHE A 209 13.37 -0.84 9.98
CA PHE A 209 14.31 0.12 10.56
C PHE A 209 15.69 -0.51 10.83
N ALA A 210 15.73 -1.79 11.14
CA ALA A 210 16.99 -2.52 11.37
C ALA A 210 17.93 -2.54 10.17
N LEU A 211 17.38 -2.50 8.94
CA LEU A 211 18.16 -2.50 7.69
C LEU A 211 18.40 -1.09 7.17
N ASN A 212 17.42 -0.22 7.30
CA ASN A 212 17.51 1.18 6.89
C ASN A 212 16.90 2.07 7.97
N PRO A 213 17.73 2.69 8.85
CA PRO A 213 17.27 3.39 10.06
C PRO A 213 16.73 4.79 9.76
N ILE A 214 15.68 4.87 8.96
CA ILE A 214 14.93 6.11 8.72
C ILE A 214 13.63 6.13 9.53
N ILE A 215 13.13 7.32 9.83
CA ILE A 215 11.98 7.52 10.72
C ILE A 215 10.68 6.90 10.20
N ASP A 216 10.55 6.71 8.88
CA ASP A 216 9.37 6.14 8.22
C ASP A 216 9.36 4.59 8.28
N ASN A 217 10.51 3.97 8.54
CA ASN A 217 10.62 2.52 8.66
C ASN A 217 10.27 2.03 10.07
N ASP A 218 9.79 0.80 10.15
CA ASP A 218 9.28 0.20 11.37
C ASP A 218 10.34 -0.60 12.15
N SER A 219 10.34 -0.42 13.47
CA SER A 219 11.18 -1.23 14.35
C SER A 219 10.67 -2.67 14.45
N ASP A 220 11.58 -3.61 14.77
CA ASP A 220 11.24 -5.02 15.01
C ASP A 220 10.15 -5.18 16.08
N GLU A 221 10.12 -4.28 17.09
CA GLU A 221 9.08 -4.25 18.13
C GLU A 221 7.70 -4.00 17.50
N VAL A 222 7.58 -3.00 16.63
CA VAL A 222 6.32 -2.65 15.98
C VAL A 222 5.87 -3.76 15.02
N ILE A 223 6.79 -4.30 14.22
CA ILE A 223 6.48 -5.39 13.28
C ILE A 223 5.96 -6.62 14.02
N LYS A 224 6.61 -7.02 15.13
CA LYS A 224 6.14 -8.12 15.99
C LYS A 224 4.77 -7.83 16.59
N ALA A 225 4.58 -6.64 17.14
CA ALA A 225 3.31 -6.26 17.76
C ALA A 225 2.14 -6.29 16.77
N VAL A 226 2.36 -5.87 15.52
CA VAL A 226 1.35 -5.96 14.44
C VAL A 226 1.08 -7.43 14.09
N ALA A 227 2.10 -8.26 13.95
CA ALA A 227 1.95 -9.69 13.68
C ALA A 227 1.16 -10.41 14.79
N GLU A 228 1.38 -10.07 16.07
CA GLU A 228 0.65 -10.62 17.22
C GLU A 228 -0.87 -10.34 17.17
N THR A 229 -1.33 -9.32 16.44
CA THR A 229 -2.77 -9.10 16.18
C THR A 229 -3.35 -10.05 15.11
N GLY A 230 -2.54 -10.90 14.49
CA GLY A 230 -2.88 -11.63 13.26
C GLY A 230 -2.63 -10.82 12.00
N GLY A 231 -2.12 -9.61 12.12
CA GLY A 231 -1.87 -8.65 11.04
C GLY A 231 -0.65 -8.97 10.18
N LEU A 232 -0.23 -8.01 9.38
CA LEU A 232 0.93 -8.15 8.47
C LEU A 232 1.65 -6.82 8.22
N ILE A 233 2.86 -6.92 7.65
CA ILE A 233 3.58 -5.82 7.00
C ILE A 233 3.64 -6.06 5.48
N GLY A 234 3.26 -5.04 4.69
CA GLY A 234 3.48 -4.97 3.25
C GLY A 234 4.83 -4.31 2.97
N VAL A 235 5.78 -5.05 2.38
CA VAL A 235 7.11 -4.49 2.09
C VAL A 235 7.05 -3.55 0.89
N ALA A 236 7.53 -2.33 1.07
CA ALA A 236 7.47 -1.26 0.09
C ALA A 236 8.68 -1.28 -0.86
N ALA A 237 8.41 -1.01 -2.15
CA ALA A 237 9.42 -0.96 -3.21
C ALA A 237 9.91 0.46 -3.51
N LEU A 238 9.91 1.33 -2.52
CA LEU A 238 10.45 2.67 -2.65
C LEU A 238 11.92 2.72 -2.23
N ARG A 239 12.78 3.16 -3.13
CA ARG A 239 14.24 3.24 -2.92
C ARG A 239 14.60 3.84 -1.56
N ARG A 240 13.95 4.95 -1.15
CA ARG A 240 14.24 5.65 0.10
C ARG A 240 13.92 4.81 1.36
N LEU A 241 12.95 3.91 1.28
CA LEU A 241 12.59 3.01 2.39
C LEU A 241 13.52 1.79 2.44
N VAL A 242 14.05 1.38 1.29
CA VAL A 242 14.91 0.19 1.15
C VAL A 242 16.35 0.50 1.52
N VAL A 243 16.95 1.57 0.98
CA VAL A 243 18.34 1.94 1.27
C VAL A 243 18.47 3.40 1.70
N ALA A 244 19.41 3.67 2.62
CA ALA A 244 19.70 5.03 3.07
C ALA A 244 20.35 5.87 1.98
N GLU A 245 21.27 5.32 1.22
CA GLU A 245 22.05 6.02 0.20
C GLU A 245 22.19 5.19 -1.08
N GLY A 246 22.40 5.85 -2.21
CA GLY A 246 22.63 5.19 -3.50
C GLY A 246 21.35 4.60 -4.15
N PRO A 247 21.48 3.89 -5.27
CA PRO A 247 20.39 3.15 -5.89
C PRO A 247 20.05 1.91 -5.05
N ALA A 248 18.77 1.57 -4.96
CA ALA A 248 18.33 0.29 -4.41
C ALA A 248 18.28 -0.77 -5.51
N THR A 249 18.49 -2.02 -5.14
CA THR A 249 18.44 -3.19 -6.00
C THR A 249 17.29 -4.13 -5.59
N LEU A 250 17.00 -5.12 -6.43
CA LEU A 250 16.09 -6.21 -6.08
C LEU A 250 16.57 -6.93 -4.80
N ASP A 251 17.88 -7.19 -4.67
CA ASP A 251 18.44 -7.86 -3.49
C ASP A 251 18.22 -7.05 -2.21
N ASP A 252 18.41 -5.73 -2.25
CA ASP A 252 18.13 -4.87 -1.10
C ASP A 252 16.64 -4.92 -0.70
N PHE A 253 15.72 -4.97 -1.66
CA PHE A 253 14.29 -5.12 -1.40
C PHE A 253 13.98 -6.49 -0.78
N LEU A 254 14.54 -7.55 -1.31
CA LEU A 254 14.35 -8.90 -0.79
C LEU A 254 14.95 -9.09 0.62
N ASP A 255 16.01 -8.35 0.97
CA ASP A 255 16.55 -8.37 2.34
C ASP A 255 15.52 -7.88 3.37
N HIS A 256 14.69 -6.91 3.02
CA HIS A 256 13.58 -6.49 3.88
C HIS A 256 12.51 -7.58 4.03
N ILE A 257 12.20 -8.32 2.95
CA ILE A 257 11.29 -9.48 3.03
C ILE A 257 11.89 -10.56 3.94
N ASP A 258 13.16 -10.93 3.73
CA ASP A 258 13.85 -11.94 4.53
C ASP A 258 13.88 -11.58 6.01
N HIS A 259 14.16 -10.30 6.33
CA HIS A 259 14.14 -9.81 7.70
C HIS A 259 12.76 -9.96 8.34
N CYS A 260 11.71 -9.51 7.65
CA CYS A 260 10.34 -9.64 8.16
C CYS A 260 9.93 -11.11 8.32
N VAL A 261 10.20 -11.96 7.33
CA VAL A 261 9.87 -13.40 7.41
C VAL A 261 10.61 -14.08 8.56
N SER A 262 11.89 -13.77 8.75
CA SER A 262 12.67 -14.33 9.88
C SER A 262 12.16 -13.86 11.25
N LEU A 263 11.57 -12.66 11.29
CA LEU A 263 11.12 -12.00 12.51
C LEU A 263 9.74 -12.48 12.97
N VAL A 264 8.79 -12.66 12.03
CA VAL A 264 7.36 -12.88 12.33
C VAL A 264 6.70 -14.02 11.57
N GLY A 265 7.39 -14.66 10.62
CA GLY A 265 6.82 -15.71 9.77
C GLY A 265 6.23 -15.16 8.47
N VAL A 266 6.18 -16.02 7.44
CA VAL A 266 5.77 -15.67 6.08
C VAL A 266 4.30 -15.22 6.01
N GLU A 267 3.45 -15.76 6.87
CA GLU A 267 2.03 -15.43 6.96
C GLU A 267 1.77 -13.97 7.37
N HIS A 268 2.76 -13.28 7.90
CA HIS A 268 2.71 -11.88 8.31
C HIS A 268 3.43 -10.94 7.34
N VAL A 269 3.81 -11.43 6.15
CA VAL A 269 4.51 -10.63 5.15
C VAL A 269 3.74 -10.62 3.83
N ALA A 270 3.64 -9.45 3.21
CA ALA A 270 2.96 -9.25 1.92
C ALA A 270 3.69 -8.19 1.09
N LEU A 271 3.21 -7.97 -0.12
CA LEU A 271 3.65 -6.86 -0.96
C LEU A 271 2.86 -5.59 -0.64
N GLY A 272 3.55 -4.49 -0.42
CA GLY A 272 2.99 -3.15 -0.23
C GLY A 272 3.77 -2.15 -1.06
N LEU A 273 3.83 -2.34 -2.39
CA LEU A 273 4.85 -1.78 -3.27
C LEU A 273 4.94 -0.25 -3.27
N ASP A 274 3.85 0.44 -2.95
CA ASP A 274 3.74 1.91 -2.91
C ASP A 274 4.22 2.60 -4.19
N ALA A 275 4.00 1.94 -5.31
CA ALA A 275 4.41 2.42 -6.62
C ALA A 275 3.35 2.09 -7.67
N PRO A 276 3.15 2.97 -8.67
CA PRO A 276 2.43 2.60 -9.88
C PRO A 276 3.22 1.53 -10.64
N ILE A 277 2.51 0.70 -11.38
CA ILE A 277 3.12 -0.44 -12.10
C ILE A 277 4.24 -0.02 -13.06
N GLU A 278 4.18 1.22 -13.58
CA GLU A 278 5.22 1.77 -14.46
C GLU A 278 6.34 2.51 -13.72
N GLY A 279 6.27 2.57 -12.40
CA GLY A 279 7.17 3.33 -11.55
C GLY A 279 6.89 4.84 -11.47
N TRP A 280 7.43 5.45 -10.44
CA TRP A 280 7.36 6.90 -10.21
C TRP A 280 8.25 7.67 -11.19
N ASP A 281 9.46 7.16 -11.46
CA ASP A 281 10.48 7.84 -12.26
C ASP A 281 10.14 7.87 -13.75
N SER A 282 9.17 7.07 -14.22
CA SER A 282 8.68 7.09 -15.59
C SER A 282 7.79 8.31 -15.89
N LEU A 283 7.43 9.11 -14.86
CA LEU A 283 6.76 10.40 -15.06
C LEU A 283 7.71 11.41 -15.67
N PRO A 284 7.28 12.20 -16.67
CA PRO A 284 8.02 13.38 -17.08
C PRO A 284 8.27 14.27 -15.86
N LEU A 285 9.47 14.87 -15.76
CA LEU A 285 9.84 15.77 -14.65
C LEU A 285 8.82 16.91 -14.46
N GLU A 286 8.15 17.35 -15.52
CA GLU A 286 7.09 18.36 -15.50
C GLU A 286 5.76 17.86 -14.90
N GLY A 287 5.54 16.56 -14.89
CA GLY A 287 4.34 15.91 -14.34
C GLY A 287 4.57 15.18 -13.02
N GLN A 288 5.83 15.11 -12.56
CA GLN A 288 6.07 14.62 -11.20
C GLN A 288 5.40 15.57 -10.22
N PRO A 289 4.64 15.07 -9.24
CA PRO A 289 4.12 15.94 -8.21
C PRO A 289 5.31 16.69 -7.66
N LYS A 290 5.31 18.03 -7.76
CA LYS A 290 6.20 18.84 -6.96
C LYS A 290 5.88 18.45 -5.56
N GLN A 291 6.70 17.60 -4.98
CA GLN A 291 6.50 17.19 -3.60
C GLN A 291 6.34 18.47 -2.81
N PRO A 292 5.33 18.59 -1.96
CA PRO A 292 5.15 19.81 -1.19
C PRO A 292 6.49 20.21 -0.59
N ALA A 293 6.77 21.51 -0.53
CA ALA A 293 8.03 22.01 0.04
C ALA A 293 8.29 21.42 1.43
N PHE A 294 7.24 21.02 2.10
CA PHE A 294 7.25 20.32 3.36
C PHE A 294 7.85 18.88 3.25
N MET A 295 7.56 18.12 2.22
CA MET A 295 8.20 16.81 2.00
C MET A 295 9.70 16.97 1.74
N ALA A 296 10.08 17.99 0.98
CA ALA A 296 11.49 18.33 0.79
C ALA A 296 12.18 18.72 2.12
N GLN A 297 11.49 19.43 3.00
CA GLN A 297 11.98 19.80 4.32
C GLN A 297 12.17 18.57 5.22
N ILE A 298 11.21 17.65 5.24
CA ILE A 298 11.26 16.39 5.99
C ILE A 298 12.48 15.56 5.60
N TYR A 299 12.69 15.38 4.29
CA TYR A 299 13.82 14.59 3.79
C TYR A 299 15.15 15.29 3.99
N ASN A 300 15.18 16.62 4.11
CA ASN A 300 16.37 17.39 4.40
C ASN A 300 16.71 17.48 5.91
N GLU A 301 15.71 17.46 6.80
CA GLU A 301 15.91 17.52 8.25
C GLU A 301 16.16 16.15 8.89
N GLY A 302 15.65 15.06 8.28
CA GLY A 302 15.79 13.68 8.78
C GLY A 302 17.07 12.94 8.38
N GLY A 303 17.94 13.56 7.59
CA GLY A 303 19.20 13.00 7.11
C GLY A 303 19.45 13.40 5.67
N LYS A 304 20.69 13.68 5.33
CA LYS A 304 21.19 14.11 4.04
C LYS A 304 20.55 13.31 2.88
N VAL A 305 19.46 13.82 2.36
CA VAL A 305 19.03 13.45 1.01
C VAL A 305 19.73 14.46 0.11
N ASP A 306 20.78 14.02 -0.57
CA ASP A 306 21.42 14.80 -1.62
C ASP A 306 20.35 15.31 -2.58
N GLY A 307 20.26 16.61 -2.69
CA GLY A 307 19.54 17.58 -3.52
C GLY A 307 18.77 17.21 -4.77
N ALA A 308 18.44 15.99 -4.95
CA ALA A 308 17.36 15.47 -5.75
C ALA A 308 16.63 14.48 -4.87
N LEU A 309 15.33 14.54 -4.80
CA LEU A 309 14.53 13.35 -4.62
C LEU A 309 14.99 12.44 -5.76
N GLY A 310 16.08 11.71 -5.48
CA GLY A 310 16.71 10.84 -6.43
C GLY A 310 15.67 9.83 -6.86
N LYS A 311 15.91 9.12 -7.88
CA LYS A 311 15.02 8.09 -8.41
C LYS A 311 14.30 7.38 -7.26
N MET A 312 12.98 7.38 -7.30
CA MET A 312 12.14 6.76 -6.28
C MET A 312 12.02 5.25 -6.49
N ASP A 313 12.26 4.82 -7.71
CA ASP A 313 12.04 3.45 -8.15
C ASP A 313 13.25 2.55 -7.88
N ILE A 314 12.96 1.26 -7.80
CA ILE A 314 13.93 0.17 -7.92
C ILE A 314 13.76 -0.37 -9.35
N PRO A 315 14.64 0.00 -10.29
CA PRO A 315 14.41 -0.24 -11.73
C PRO A 315 14.20 -1.71 -12.10
N GLU A 316 14.72 -2.62 -11.29
CA GLU A 316 14.62 -4.07 -11.51
C GLU A 316 13.21 -4.61 -11.25
N ILE A 317 12.42 -3.94 -10.41
CA ILE A 317 11.09 -4.40 -10.01
C ILE A 317 9.98 -3.39 -10.27
N THR A 318 10.31 -2.14 -10.54
CA THR A 318 9.32 -1.08 -10.78
C THR A 318 9.03 -0.94 -12.28
N HIS A 319 8.42 -1.97 -12.84
CA HIS A 319 7.93 -2.04 -14.22
C HIS A 319 6.80 -3.07 -14.32
N THR A 320 6.10 -3.12 -15.45
CA THR A 320 4.89 -3.95 -15.65
C THR A 320 5.06 -5.43 -15.31
N ARG A 321 6.26 -5.97 -15.39
CA ARG A 321 6.56 -7.38 -15.06
C ARG A 321 7.42 -7.54 -13.80
N GLY A 322 7.50 -6.52 -12.96
CA GLY A 322 8.32 -6.54 -11.75
C GLY A 322 7.96 -7.64 -10.75
N ILE A 323 6.72 -8.11 -10.76
CA ILE A 323 6.28 -9.26 -9.93
C ILE A 323 7.03 -10.53 -10.30
N PHE A 324 7.33 -10.75 -11.57
CA PHE A 324 8.11 -11.91 -12.01
C PHE A 324 9.55 -11.84 -11.51
N GLU A 325 10.15 -10.63 -11.47
CA GLU A 325 11.48 -10.41 -10.89
C GLU A 325 11.51 -10.71 -9.40
N ILE A 326 10.51 -10.20 -8.66
CA ILE A 326 10.38 -10.48 -7.22
C ILE A 326 10.25 -11.98 -7.01
N THR A 327 9.43 -12.66 -7.82
CA THR A 327 9.20 -14.11 -7.71
C THR A 327 10.47 -14.91 -8.00
N ASP A 328 11.20 -14.58 -9.07
CA ASP A 328 12.50 -15.21 -9.37
C ASP A 328 13.54 -14.96 -8.26
N GLY A 329 13.54 -13.75 -7.69
CA GLY A 329 14.40 -13.42 -6.57
C GLY A 329 14.08 -14.25 -5.32
N LEU A 330 12.80 -14.43 -4.97
CA LEU A 330 12.37 -15.29 -3.86
C LEU A 330 12.74 -16.77 -4.10
N ILE A 331 12.57 -17.25 -5.35
CA ILE A 331 13.04 -18.60 -5.75
C ILE A 331 14.54 -18.73 -5.53
N GLY A 332 15.32 -17.72 -5.96
CA GLY A 332 16.78 -17.68 -5.79
C GLY A 332 17.23 -17.70 -4.33
N ARG A 333 16.43 -17.14 -3.41
CA ARG A 333 16.65 -17.15 -1.96
C ARG A 333 16.19 -18.43 -1.28
N GLY A 334 15.57 -19.36 -2.03
CA GLY A 334 15.20 -20.69 -1.54
C GLY A 334 13.83 -20.77 -0.86
N TYR A 335 12.97 -19.78 -1.05
CA TYR A 335 11.59 -19.87 -0.60
C TYR A 335 10.84 -21.03 -1.25
N SER A 336 9.99 -21.69 -0.49
CA SER A 336 9.09 -22.71 -1.03
C SER A 336 7.99 -22.07 -1.88
N ASP A 337 7.33 -22.85 -2.75
CA ASP A 337 6.21 -22.35 -3.54
C ASP A 337 5.06 -21.83 -2.65
N ASP A 338 4.85 -22.46 -1.50
CA ASP A 338 3.80 -22.04 -0.55
C ASP A 338 4.16 -20.69 0.12
N ASP A 339 5.43 -20.50 0.50
CA ASP A 339 5.89 -19.21 1.04
C ASP A 339 5.77 -18.10 -0.01
N ILE A 340 6.16 -18.39 -1.25
CA ILE A 340 6.03 -17.41 -2.35
C ILE A 340 4.55 -17.04 -2.58
N ARG A 341 3.65 -18.02 -2.62
CA ARG A 341 2.19 -17.76 -2.73
C ARG A 341 1.66 -16.93 -1.57
N ALA A 342 2.15 -17.16 -0.36
CA ALA A 342 1.79 -16.37 0.81
C ALA A 342 2.20 -14.90 0.64
N ILE A 343 3.47 -14.63 0.26
CA ILE A 343 4.02 -13.28 0.06
C ILE A 343 3.30 -12.57 -1.11
N LEU A 344 3.09 -13.26 -2.23
CA LEU A 344 2.49 -12.65 -3.43
C LEU A 344 1.04 -12.19 -3.22
N GLY A 345 0.27 -12.83 -2.32
CA GLY A 345 -1.12 -12.42 -2.12
C GLY A 345 -1.86 -13.17 -1.02
N GLY A 346 -1.43 -14.38 -0.69
CA GLY A 346 -2.12 -15.24 0.28
C GLY A 346 -2.22 -14.61 1.67
N SER A 347 -1.14 -14.04 2.18
CA SER A 347 -1.10 -13.37 3.50
C SER A 347 -2.03 -12.17 3.53
N LEU A 348 -2.02 -11.33 2.49
CA LEU A 348 -2.93 -10.16 2.42
C LEU A 348 -4.39 -10.61 2.32
N LYS A 349 -4.71 -11.61 1.48
CA LYS A 349 -6.07 -12.17 1.39
C LYS A 349 -6.55 -12.71 2.74
N ARG A 350 -5.69 -13.43 3.48
CA ARG A 350 -6.00 -13.95 4.81
C ARG A 350 -6.42 -12.82 5.76
N VAL A 351 -5.60 -11.78 5.88
CA VAL A 351 -5.86 -10.64 6.76
C VAL A 351 -7.15 -9.91 6.39
N LEU A 352 -7.34 -9.61 5.10
CA LEU A 352 -8.55 -8.96 4.62
C LEU A 352 -9.80 -9.82 4.88
N THR A 353 -9.71 -11.15 4.71
CA THR A 353 -10.82 -12.07 4.97
C THR A 353 -11.22 -12.04 6.44
N GLU A 354 -10.25 -12.02 7.36
CA GLU A 354 -10.52 -11.98 8.80
C GLU A 354 -11.12 -10.63 9.24
N ILE A 355 -10.63 -9.53 8.68
CA ILE A 355 -11.16 -8.19 8.99
C ILE A 355 -12.60 -8.04 8.46
N TRP A 356 -12.85 -8.44 7.22
CA TRP A 356 -14.15 -8.30 6.55
C TRP A 356 -15.19 -9.34 6.98
N SER A 357 -14.81 -10.30 7.83
CA SER A 357 -15.76 -11.26 8.45
C SER A 357 -16.46 -10.62 9.65
N VAL A 358 -17.50 -9.82 9.40
CA VAL A 358 -18.37 -9.16 10.41
C VAL A 358 -19.82 -9.58 10.23
#